data_9af8b1ce2cd75cec7d58e5b89b96e003
#
_entry.id   9af8b1ce2cd75cec7d58e5b89b96e003
#
_cell.length_a   1.000
_cell.length_b   1.000
_cell.length_c   1.000
_cell.angle_alpha   90.00
_cell.angle_beta   90.00
_cell.angle_gamma   90.00
#
_symmetry.space_group_name_H-M   'P 1'
#
loop_
_entity.id
_entity.type
_entity.pdbx_description
1 polymer ?
#
loop_
_entity_poly.entity_id
_entity_poly.type
_entity_poly.pdbx_seq_one_letter_code
_entity_poly.pdbx_strand_id
1 'polypeptide(L)'
;DELSRYQNAGHISLVQTNLSICLDRITSSFRPALDYLGISFETDIPRDLPQISLDQTKIRQALFNLLRNAQESIQHTHGKILFSASAVPDGVQITISDNGCGMTEDQIENAFRPFVTYKPGGTGLGLAVTRQIIEAHQGTLCVESTPKEGTSFYIFLPG
;
A
#
# COMPACT_ATOMS: atom_id res chain seq x y z
N ASP A 1 14.04 -13.44 -0.18
CA ASP A 1 14.08 -12.54 -1.32
C ASP A 1 12.68 -12.25 -1.85
N GLU A 2 12.57 -11.38 -2.85
CA GLU A 2 11.27 -11.00 -3.39
C GLU A 2 10.54 -12.14 -4.07
N LEU A 3 11.25 -13.02 -4.74
CA LEU A 3 10.63 -14.19 -5.37
C LEU A 3 10.01 -15.13 -4.33
N SER A 4 10.71 -15.38 -3.23
CA SER A 4 10.17 -16.16 -2.12
C SER A 4 8.93 -15.50 -1.52
N ARG A 5 8.95 -14.18 -1.35
CA ARG A 5 7.79 -13.43 -0.85
C ARG A 5 6.61 -13.55 -1.80
N TYR A 6 6.85 -13.45 -3.09
CA TYR A 6 5.81 -13.62 -4.10
C TYR A 6 5.19 -15.03 -4.03
N GLN A 7 6.04 -16.05 -3.93
CA GLN A 7 5.58 -17.44 -3.85
C GLN A 7 4.79 -17.73 -2.57
N ASN A 8 5.08 -17.01 -1.47
CA ASN A 8 4.46 -17.23 -0.16
C ASN A 8 3.37 -16.21 0.18
N ALA A 9 3.09 -15.24 -0.70
CA ALA A 9 2.17 -14.16 -0.40
C ALA A 9 0.73 -14.62 -0.12
N GLY A 10 0.32 -15.76 -0.71
CA GLY A 10 -0.99 -16.35 -0.49
C GLY A 10 -1.14 -17.14 0.81
N HIS A 11 -0.05 -17.38 1.52
CA HIS A 11 -0.06 -18.15 2.77
C HIS A 11 -0.14 -17.19 3.94
N ILE A 12 -1.33 -17.10 4.56
CA ILE A 12 -1.56 -16.15 5.65
C ILE A 12 -2.01 -16.88 6.91
N SER A 13 -1.69 -16.27 8.04
CA SER A 13 -2.12 -16.71 9.35
C SER A 13 -2.90 -15.59 10.00
N LEU A 14 -4.22 -15.74 10.07
CA LEU A 14 -5.13 -14.69 10.54
C LEU A 14 -5.18 -14.61 12.05
N VAL A 15 -5.04 -13.40 12.58
CA VAL A 15 -5.15 -13.10 14.01
C VAL A 15 -6.04 -11.88 14.15
N GLN A 16 -6.96 -11.92 15.11
CA GLN A 16 -7.82 -10.78 15.44
C GLN A 16 -6.94 -9.61 15.86
N THR A 17 -7.06 -8.49 15.18
CA THR A 17 -6.12 -7.37 15.28
C THR A 17 -6.84 -6.06 15.52
N ASN A 18 -6.30 -5.25 16.44
CA ASN A 18 -6.70 -3.86 16.57
C ASN A 18 -6.08 -3.10 15.40
N LEU A 19 -6.89 -2.81 14.39
CA LEU A 19 -6.41 -2.23 13.14
C LEU A 19 -5.83 -0.82 13.34
N SER A 20 -6.46 -0.01 14.20
CA SER A 20 -5.97 1.35 14.45
C SER A 20 -4.53 1.34 14.98
N ILE A 21 -4.23 0.47 15.93
CA ILE A 21 -2.89 0.32 16.47
C ILE A 21 -1.93 -0.23 15.42
N CYS A 22 -2.37 -1.23 14.66
CA CYS A 22 -1.55 -1.85 13.62
C CYS A 22 -1.14 -0.82 12.56
N LEU A 23 -2.10 -0.06 12.04
CA LEU A 23 -1.83 0.96 11.02
C LEU A 23 -0.97 2.10 11.56
N ASP A 24 -1.19 2.50 12.80
CA ASP A 24 -0.39 3.54 13.42
C ASP A 24 1.08 3.13 13.55
N ARG A 25 1.34 1.88 13.91
CA ARG A 25 2.71 1.34 13.99
C ARG A 25 3.38 1.30 12.62
N ILE A 26 2.64 0.87 11.59
CA ILE A 26 3.18 0.77 10.23
C ILE A 26 3.55 2.16 9.70
N THR A 27 2.65 3.12 9.81
CA THR A 27 2.90 4.48 9.32
C THR A 27 4.01 5.17 10.11
N SER A 28 4.06 4.98 11.43
CA SER A 28 5.12 5.54 12.26
C SER A 28 6.49 4.97 11.89
N SER A 29 6.56 3.69 11.52
CA SER A 29 7.80 3.05 11.08
C SER A 29 8.31 3.61 9.77
N PHE A 30 7.42 4.07 8.89
CA PHE A 30 7.80 4.57 7.58
C PHE A 30 8.11 6.07 7.59
N ARG A 31 7.58 6.82 8.55
CA ARG A 31 7.71 8.27 8.63
C ARG A 31 9.15 8.80 8.60
N PRO A 32 10.13 8.21 9.32
CA PRO A 32 11.49 8.73 9.28
C PRO A 32 12.11 8.74 7.88
N ALA A 33 11.81 7.73 7.06
CA ALA A 33 12.31 7.66 5.68
C ALA A 33 11.75 8.80 4.84
N LEU A 34 10.47 9.12 5.00
CA LEU A 34 9.83 10.21 4.27
C LEU A 34 10.31 11.57 4.76
N ASP A 35 10.48 11.73 6.06
CA ASP A 35 11.02 12.96 6.64
C ASP A 35 12.43 13.24 6.11
N TYR A 36 13.26 12.21 6.04
CA TYR A 36 14.62 12.33 5.49
C TYR A 36 14.60 12.82 4.05
N LEU A 37 13.63 12.39 3.25
CA LEU A 37 13.49 12.78 1.84
C LEU A 37 12.72 14.10 1.65
N GLY A 38 12.27 14.72 2.73
CA GLY A 38 11.51 15.95 2.63
C GLY A 38 10.09 15.77 2.08
N ILE A 39 9.54 14.56 2.16
CA ILE A 39 8.19 14.27 1.69
C ILE A 39 7.22 14.46 2.86
N SER A 40 6.17 15.28 2.64
CA SER A 40 5.12 15.46 3.63
C SER A 40 4.28 14.20 3.74
N PHE A 41 4.14 13.66 4.94
CA PHE A 41 3.37 12.44 5.18
C PHE A 41 2.23 12.74 6.15
N GLU A 42 1.02 12.76 5.65
CA GLU A 42 -0.18 12.98 6.46
C GLU A 42 -0.90 11.66 6.68
N THR A 43 -1.33 11.42 7.91
CA THR A 43 -2.08 10.21 8.27
C THR A 43 -3.40 10.59 8.90
N ASP A 44 -4.44 9.82 8.58
CA ASP A 44 -5.77 9.93 9.19
C ASP A 44 -6.25 8.53 9.52
N ILE A 45 -5.98 8.08 10.75
CA ILE A 45 -6.31 6.74 11.23
C ILE A 45 -7.25 6.89 12.42
N PRO A 46 -8.57 6.63 12.23
CA PRO A 46 -9.51 6.66 13.35
C PRO A 46 -9.15 5.65 14.43
N ARG A 47 -9.38 6.01 15.68
CA ARG A 47 -9.07 5.13 16.82
C ARG A 47 -10.11 4.04 17.03
N ASP A 48 -11.29 4.20 16.45
CA ASP A 48 -12.43 3.31 16.62
C ASP A 48 -12.69 2.40 15.42
N LEU A 49 -11.66 2.12 14.64
CA LEU A 49 -11.78 1.15 13.55
C LEU A 49 -12.14 -0.23 14.09
N PRO A 50 -12.95 -1.02 13.37
CA PRO A 50 -13.29 -2.36 13.82
C PRO A 50 -12.05 -3.24 13.88
N GLN A 51 -12.09 -4.23 14.78
CA GLN A 51 -11.06 -5.27 14.79
C GLN A 51 -11.27 -6.17 13.57
N ILE A 52 -10.17 -6.56 12.97
CA ILE A 52 -10.17 -7.39 11.76
C ILE A 52 -9.21 -8.55 11.96
N SER A 53 -9.59 -9.74 11.48
CA SER A 53 -8.67 -10.86 11.41
C SER A 53 -7.74 -10.66 10.23
N LEU A 54 -6.43 -10.54 10.51
CA LEU A 54 -5.44 -10.36 9.45
C LEU A 54 -4.09 -10.94 9.87
N ASP A 55 -3.23 -11.10 8.88
CA ASP A 55 -1.84 -11.47 9.09
C ASP A 55 -1.02 -10.18 9.14
N GLN A 56 -0.63 -9.76 10.34
CA GLN A 56 0.03 -8.47 10.55
C GLN A 56 1.33 -8.34 9.76
N THR A 57 2.12 -9.41 9.68
CA THR A 57 3.37 -9.41 8.93
C THR A 57 3.13 -9.20 7.44
N LYS A 58 2.13 -9.88 6.89
CA LYS A 58 1.79 -9.77 5.47
C LYS A 58 1.18 -8.42 5.14
N ILE A 59 0.27 -7.93 5.96
CA ILE A 59 -0.32 -6.60 5.75
C ILE A 59 0.74 -5.51 5.85
N ARG A 60 1.67 -5.61 6.81
CA ARG A 60 2.80 -4.69 6.88
C ARG A 60 3.60 -4.69 5.59
N GLN A 61 3.90 -5.87 5.04
CA GLN A 61 4.62 -6.00 3.78
C GLN A 61 3.86 -5.33 2.62
N ALA A 62 2.56 -5.58 2.53
CA ALA A 62 1.73 -4.99 1.49
C ALA A 62 1.71 -3.47 1.56
N LEU A 63 1.49 -2.92 2.76
CA LEU A 63 1.43 -1.47 2.95
C LEU A 63 2.78 -0.81 2.74
N PHE A 64 3.87 -1.44 3.16
CA PHE A 64 5.22 -0.93 2.89
C PHE A 64 5.52 -0.91 1.40
N ASN A 65 5.08 -1.92 0.65
CA ASN A 65 5.26 -1.94 -0.80
C ASN A 65 4.54 -0.75 -1.45
N LEU A 66 3.31 -0.45 -1.01
CA LEU A 66 2.56 0.68 -1.54
C LEU A 66 3.16 2.03 -1.13
N LEU A 67 3.60 2.17 0.11
CA LEU A 67 4.24 3.40 0.59
C LEU A 67 5.56 3.64 -0.13
N ARG A 68 6.35 2.58 -0.33
CA ARG A 68 7.60 2.68 -1.08
C ARG A 68 7.34 3.08 -2.53
N ASN A 69 6.30 2.52 -3.14
CA ASN A 69 5.90 2.87 -4.49
C ASN A 69 5.54 4.36 -4.59
N ALA A 70 4.80 4.87 -3.62
CA ALA A 70 4.46 6.28 -3.54
C ALA A 70 5.72 7.14 -3.40
N GLN A 71 6.62 6.77 -2.51
CA GLN A 71 7.88 7.47 -2.32
C GLN A 71 8.71 7.52 -3.60
N GLU A 72 8.86 6.40 -4.28
CA GLU A 72 9.66 6.29 -5.49
C GLU A 72 9.08 7.07 -6.66
N SER A 73 7.77 7.29 -6.68
CA SER A 73 7.11 8.05 -7.74
C SER A 73 7.29 9.57 -7.59
N ILE A 74 7.71 10.03 -6.41
CA ILE A 74 7.89 11.45 -6.12
C ILE A 74 9.34 11.85 -6.45
N GLN A 75 9.50 12.67 -7.48
CA GLN A 75 10.80 13.12 -7.97
C GLN A 75 10.97 14.63 -7.90
N HIS A 76 9.98 15.35 -7.34
CA HIS A 76 10.01 16.79 -7.16
C HIS A 76 10.11 17.14 -5.67
N THR A 77 10.28 18.46 -5.37
CA THR A 77 10.55 18.92 -4.01
C THR A 77 9.30 19.16 -3.17
N HIS A 78 8.11 18.99 -3.74
CA HIS A 78 6.84 19.21 -3.05
C HIS A 78 6.05 17.91 -2.85
N GLY A 79 6.78 16.83 -2.56
CA GLY A 79 6.18 15.53 -2.40
C GLY A 79 5.24 15.44 -1.21
N LYS A 80 4.11 14.76 -1.42
CA LYS A 80 3.11 14.56 -0.39
C LYS A 80 2.51 13.16 -0.51
N ILE A 81 2.40 12.47 0.62
CA ILE A 81 1.74 11.18 0.72
C ILE A 81 0.66 11.29 1.79
N LEU A 82 -0.54 10.83 1.45
CA LEU A 82 -1.67 10.74 2.38
C LEU A 82 -1.98 9.27 2.66
N PHE A 83 -2.09 8.93 3.92
CA PHE A 83 -2.50 7.60 4.37
C PHE A 83 -3.75 7.76 5.22
N SER A 84 -4.85 7.17 4.80
CA SER A 84 -6.08 7.25 5.56
C SER A 84 -6.77 5.90 5.65
N ALA A 85 -7.60 5.73 6.68
CA ALA A 85 -8.41 4.55 6.86
C ALA A 85 -9.79 4.96 7.34
N SER A 86 -10.80 4.20 6.95
CA SER A 86 -12.18 4.46 7.39
C SER A 86 -12.95 3.15 7.47
N ALA A 87 -13.90 3.09 8.41
CA ALA A 87 -14.85 2.00 8.47
C ALA A 87 -15.84 2.15 7.31
N VAL A 88 -16.10 1.05 6.62
CA VAL A 88 -17.08 0.99 5.52
C VAL A 88 -18.01 -0.18 5.81
N PRO A 89 -19.16 -0.30 5.12
CA PRO A 89 -20.00 -1.49 5.27
C PRO A 89 -19.14 -2.75 5.01
N ASP A 90 -19.21 -3.69 5.91
CA ASP A 90 -18.55 -5.00 5.83
C ASP A 90 -17.03 -4.98 6.03
N GLY A 91 -16.41 -3.86 6.39
CA GLY A 91 -14.97 -3.85 6.61
C GLY A 91 -14.35 -2.48 6.79
N VAL A 92 -13.12 -2.36 6.29
CA VAL A 92 -12.32 -1.13 6.37
C VAL A 92 -11.73 -0.83 5.01
N GLN A 93 -11.68 0.45 4.66
CA GLN A 93 -10.97 0.93 3.48
C GLN A 93 -9.73 1.70 3.91
N ILE A 94 -8.61 1.37 3.28
CA ILE A 94 -7.34 2.09 3.46
C ILE A 94 -7.00 2.75 2.14
N THR A 95 -6.60 4.03 2.19
CA THR A 95 -6.23 4.79 0.99
C THR A 95 -4.82 5.31 1.15
N ILE A 96 -4.00 5.11 0.12
CA ILE A 96 -2.63 5.66 0.05
C ILE A 96 -2.55 6.48 -1.24
N SER A 97 -2.38 7.80 -1.10
CA SER A 97 -2.34 8.73 -2.23
C SER A 97 -1.03 9.49 -2.25
N ASP A 98 -0.47 9.66 -3.44
CA ASP A 98 0.73 10.47 -3.63
C ASP A 98 0.52 11.48 -4.75
N ASN A 99 1.35 12.52 -4.76
CA ASN A 99 1.39 13.51 -5.83
C ASN A 99 2.64 13.31 -6.71
N GLY A 100 3.03 12.07 -6.93
CA GLY A 100 4.18 11.73 -7.76
C GLY A 100 3.89 11.81 -9.26
N CYS A 101 4.69 11.09 -10.02
CA CYS A 101 4.63 11.17 -11.50
C CYS A 101 3.37 10.53 -12.09
N GLY A 102 2.66 9.71 -11.34
CA GLY A 102 1.49 9.01 -11.85
C GLY A 102 1.84 7.93 -12.88
N MET A 103 0.80 7.34 -13.43
CA MET A 103 0.94 6.26 -14.41
C MET A 103 0.04 6.50 -15.60
N THR A 104 0.50 6.07 -16.78
CA THR A 104 -0.34 6.01 -18.00
C THR A 104 -1.32 4.84 -17.88
N GLU A 105 -2.33 4.81 -18.74
CA GLU A 105 -3.28 3.70 -18.79
C GLU A 105 -2.59 2.36 -18.98
N ASP A 106 -1.60 2.29 -19.87
CA ASP A 106 -0.79 1.08 -20.09
C ASP A 106 -0.06 0.65 -18.83
N GLN A 107 0.53 1.61 -18.11
CA GLN A 107 1.24 1.31 -16.87
C GLN A 107 0.29 0.80 -15.79
N ILE A 108 -0.90 1.38 -15.66
CA ILE A 108 -1.92 0.92 -14.73
C ILE A 108 -2.34 -0.51 -15.07
N GLU A 109 -2.62 -0.77 -16.36
CA GLU A 109 -3.05 -2.09 -16.82
C GLU A 109 -2.03 -3.17 -16.50
N ASN A 110 -0.74 -2.85 -16.55
CA ASN A 110 0.34 -3.81 -16.31
C ASN A 110 0.93 -3.74 -14.90
N ALA A 111 0.43 -2.83 -14.05
CA ALA A 111 1.06 -2.53 -12.76
C ALA A 111 1.16 -3.74 -11.82
N PHE A 112 0.19 -4.65 -11.89
CA PHE A 112 0.14 -5.81 -10.99
C PHE A 112 0.65 -7.10 -11.63
N ARG A 113 1.15 -7.05 -12.86
CA ARG A 113 1.72 -8.22 -13.51
C ARG A 113 3.09 -8.52 -12.92
N PRO A 114 3.38 -9.78 -12.54
CA PRO A 114 4.70 -10.14 -12.05
C PRO A 114 5.79 -9.84 -13.08
N PHE A 115 6.94 -9.36 -12.60
CA PHE A 115 8.14 -9.07 -13.40
C PHE A 115 8.00 -7.92 -14.39
N VAL A 116 6.89 -7.18 -14.40
CA VAL A 116 6.74 -5.96 -15.19
C VAL A 116 7.09 -4.77 -14.29
N THR A 117 8.06 -3.95 -14.70
CA THR A 117 8.46 -2.76 -13.95
C THR A 117 8.86 -1.65 -14.90
N TYR A 118 8.55 -0.42 -14.52
CA TYR A 118 8.97 0.80 -15.22
C TYR A 118 10.05 1.54 -14.42
N LYS A 119 10.58 0.91 -13.36
CA LYS A 119 11.61 1.50 -12.49
C LYS A 119 12.94 0.82 -12.74
N PRO A 120 14.05 1.60 -12.91
CA PRO A 120 15.38 1.00 -13.01
C PRO A 120 15.71 0.17 -11.76
N GLY A 121 16.20 -1.04 -11.97
CA GLY A 121 16.55 -1.93 -10.87
C GLY A 121 15.38 -2.58 -10.14
N GLY A 122 14.14 -2.31 -10.56
CA GLY A 122 12.98 -2.94 -9.97
C GLY A 122 12.81 -4.38 -10.45
N THR A 123 12.23 -5.24 -9.60
CA THR A 123 11.98 -6.64 -9.95
C THR A 123 10.61 -6.86 -10.60
N GLY A 124 9.69 -5.89 -10.45
CA GLY A 124 8.32 -6.03 -10.94
C GLY A 124 7.45 -6.93 -10.07
N LEU A 125 7.88 -7.24 -8.85
CA LEU A 125 7.12 -8.14 -7.96
C LEU A 125 6.37 -7.44 -6.84
N GLY A 126 6.72 -6.19 -6.51
CA GLY A 126 6.15 -5.48 -5.35
C GLY A 126 4.63 -5.37 -5.38
N LEU A 127 4.06 -4.88 -6.48
CA LEU A 127 2.60 -4.73 -6.61
C LEU A 127 1.91 -6.08 -6.77
N ALA A 128 2.54 -7.05 -7.44
CA ALA A 128 2.00 -8.40 -7.56
C ALA A 128 1.90 -9.07 -6.18
N VAL A 129 2.94 -8.94 -5.35
CA VAL A 129 2.94 -9.44 -3.97
C VAL A 129 1.84 -8.77 -3.16
N THR A 130 1.72 -7.44 -3.26
CA THR A 130 0.70 -6.68 -2.54
C THR A 130 -0.70 -7.18 -2.88
N ARG A 131 -0.99 -7.35 -4.16
CA ARG A 131 -2.30 -7.83 -4.60
C ARG A 131 -2.59 -9.23 -4.08
N GLN A 132 -1.61 -10.14 -4.12
CA GLN A 132 -1.79 -11.49 -3.59
C GLN A 132 -2.08 -11.48 -2.09
N ILE A 133 -1.39 -10.66 -1.33
CA ILE A 133 -1.62 -10.53 0.11
C ILE A 133 -3.06 -10.04 0.38
N ILE A 134 -3.47 -8.99 -0.30
CA ILE A 134 -4.82 -8.42 -0.10
C ILE A 134 -5.90 -9.42 -0.49
N GLU A 135 -5.73 -10.10 -1.62
CA GLU A 135 -6.70 -11.10 -2.08
C GLU A 135 -6.73 -12.32 -1.16
N ALA A 136 -5.60 -12.71 -0.57
CA ALA A 136 -5.56 -13.79 0.43
C ALA A 136 -6.36 -13.42 1.69
N HIS A 137 -6.51 -12.13 1.97
CA HIS A 137 -7.36 -11.63 3.07
C HIS A 137 -8.83 -11.44 2.64
N GLN A 138 -9.21 -11.92 1.47
CA GLN A 138 -10.53 -11.73 0.88
C GLN A 138 -10.84 -10.25 0.61
N GLY A 139 -9.81 -9.44 0.48
CA GLY A 139 -9.92 -8.02 0.19
C GLY A 139 -9.76 -7.69 -1.28
N THR A 140 -9.83 -6.42 -1.60
CA THR A 140 -9.63 -5.90 -2.96
C THR A 140 -8.62 -4.76 -2.96
N LEU A 141 -7.89 -4.64 -4.06
CA LEU A 141 -6.93 -3.56 -4.28
C LEU A 141 -7.26 -2.89 -5.60
N CYS A 142 -7.51 -1.58 -5.56
CA CYS A 142 -7.80 -0.77 -6.73
C CYS A 142 -6.79 0.36 -6.85
N VAL A 143 -6.59 0.87 -8.05
CA VAL A 143 -5.67 1.96 -8.31
C VAL A 143 -6.31 2.99 -9.23
N GLU A 144 -6.11 4.26 -8.91
CA GLU A 144 -6.42 5.38 -9.79
C GLU A 144 -5.15 6.21 -9.96
N SER A 145 -4.82 6.58 -11.17
CA SER A 145 -3.59 7.34 -11.43
C SER A 145 -3.75 8.18 -12.67
N THR A 146 -3.13 9.36 -12.63
CA THR A 146 -3.08 10.28 -13.76
C THR A 146 -1.63 10.75 -13.91
N PRO A 147 -1.04 10.64 -15.12
CA PRO A 147 0.32 11.12 -15.34
C PRO A 147 0.51 12.56 -14.86
N LYS A 148 1.61 12.81 -14.18
CA LYS A 148 2.01 14.11 -13.60
C LYS A 148 1.15 14.60 -12.43
N GLU A 149 0.10 13.87 -12.06
CA GLU A 149 -0.76 14.26 -10.93
C GLU A 149 -0.57 13.36 -9.73
N GLY A 150 -0.34 12.07 -9.93
CA GLY A 150 -0.08 11.13 -8.87
C GLY A 150 -0.91 9.86 -8.95
N THR A 151 -0.85 9.08 -7.88
CA THR A 151 -1.49 7.77 -7.79
C THR A 151 -2.19 7.61 -6.46
N SER A 152 -3.36 6.97 -6.49
CA SER A 152 -4.07 6.56 -5.28
C SER A 152 -4.35 5.06 -5.33
N PHE A 153 -4.00 4.36 -4.25
CA PHE A 153 -4.34 2.95 -4.05
C PHE A 153 -5.45 2.86 -3.01
N TYR A 154 -6.45 2.05 -3.29
CA TYR A 154 -7.58 1.81 -2.39
C TYR A 154 -7.60 0.34 -2.02
N ILE A 155 -7.52 0.05 -0.73
CA ILE A 155 -7.51 -1.30 -0.19
C ILE A 155 -8.79 -1.51 0.61
N PHE A 156 -9.55 -2.55 0.28
CA PHE A 156 -10.65 -3.00 1.12
C PHE A 156 -10.26 -4.27 1.84
N LEU A 157 -10.47 -4.30 3.16
CA LEU A 157 -10.29 -5.51 3.98
C LEU A 157 -11.62 -5.82 4.66
N PRO A 158 -12.14 -7.07 4.53
CA PRO A 158 -13.39 -7.44 5.17
C PRO A 158 -13.26 -7.52 6.69
N GLY A 159 -14.34 -7.16 7.36
CA GLY A 159 -14.43 -7.22 8.83
C GLY A 159 -14.89 -8.55 9.36
#